data_c293dfffec7620c82af39449b8e732bc
#
_entry.id   c293dfffec7620c82af39449b8e732bc
#
_cell.length_a   1.000
_cell.length_b   1.000
_cell.length_c   1.000
_cell.angle_alpha   90.00
_cell.angle_beta   90.00
_cell.angle_gamma   90.00
#
_symmetry.space_group_name_H-M   'P 1'
#
loop_
_entity.id
_entity.type
_entity.pdbx_description
1 polymer ?
#
loop_
_entity_poly.entity_id
_entity_poly.type
_entity_poly.pdbx_seq_one_letter_code
_entity_poly.pdbx_strand_id
1 'polypeptide(L)'
;MINTPQILMLSGIGDPSDLTSLGITTRVDLPSVGKNMSDHTYLPNAWKINTNQTLNTYITPDALPQLIQQWNQTHQGPLSWTTSTQMAWLRLPQDDPIIQTYGDPSAGPTSANFQFLWTNGWGMTGVAEPEGSWMTIATNLISPTSRKRFIPFAPLSNLSYLSDRWRGQTEEHESVRSSHHQSQLPEHRF
;
A
#
# COMPACT_ATOMS: atom_id res chain seq x y z
N MET A 1 -12.23 2.69 -10.73
CA MET A 1 -12.86 1.47 -10.19
C MET A 1 -13.64 1.67 -8.88
N ILE A 2 -13.25 2.57 -8.00
CA ILE A 2 -13.94 2.80 -6.70
C ILE A 2 -15.40 3.21 -6.88
N ASN A 3 -15.70 4.09 -7.83
CA ASN A 3 -17.06 4.59 -8.05
C ASN A 3 -17.94 3.67 -8.91
N THR A 4 -17.38 2.66 -9.57
CA THR A 4 -18.14 1.74 -10.43
C THR A 4 -19.21 0.97 -9.65
N PRO A 5 -18.91 0.36 -8.50
CA PRO A 5 -19.93 -0.28 -7.66
C PRO A 5 -21.01 0.69 -7.22
N GLN A 6 -20.65 1.91 -6.87
CA GLN A 6 -21.62 2.94 -6.46
C GLN A 6 -22.59 3.27 -7.60
N ILE A 7 -22.09 3.46 -8.82
CA ILE A 7 -22.93 3.74 -9.99
C ILE A 7 -23.88 2.57 -10.26
N LEU A 8 -23.37 1.34 -10.19
CA LEU A 8 -24.19 0.15 -10.38
C LEU A 8 -25.27 0.03 -9.31
N MET A 9 -24.92 0.19 -8.03
CA MET A 9 -25.85 0.10 -6.92
C MET A 9 -26.92 1.20 -6.99
N LEU A 10 -26.55 2.45 -7.29
CA LEU A 10 -27.49 3.53 -7.50
C LEU A 10 -28.44 3.27 -8.70
N SER A 11 -28.02 2.47 -9.67
CA SER A 11 -28.82 2.02 -10.80
C SER A 11 -29.72 0.82 -10.49
N GLY A 12 -29.70 0.31 -9.25
CA GLY A 12 -30.46 -0.86 -8.82
C GLY A 12 -29.80 -2.19 -9.17
N ILE A 13 -28.48 -2.21 -9.42
CA ILE A 13 -27.72 -3.41 -9.74
C ILE A 13 -26.81 -3.74 -8.54
N GLY A 14 -27.10 -4.83 -7.83
CA GLY A 14 -26.34 -5.18 -6.64
C GLY A 14 -27.04 -6.25 -5.80
N ASP A 15 -26.57 -6.41 -4.56
CA ASP A 15 -27.20 -7.27 -3.56
C ASP A 15 -28.56 -6.69 -3.16
N PRO A 16 -29.67 -7.44 -3.28
CA PRO A 16 -31.00 -6.96 -2.96
C PRO A 16 -31.12 -6.46 -1.52
N SER A 17 -30.44 -7.08 -0.57
CA SER A 17 -30.47 -6.69 0.83
C SER A 17 -29.79 -5.35 1.06
N ASP A 18 -28.65 -5.14 0.43
CA ASP A 18 -27.88 -3.90 0.51
C ASP A 18 -28.67 -2.75 -0.16
N LEU A 19 -29.24 -3.00 -1.35
CA LEU A 19 -30.06 -2.01 -2.09
C LEU A 19 -31.33 -1.63 -1.32
N THR A 20 -32.03 -2.61 -0.76
CA THR A 20 -33.26 -2.36 0.01
C THR A 20 -32.97 -1.51 1.25
N SER A 21 -31.86 -1.75 1.94
CA SER A 21 -31.45 -0.94 3.10
C SER A 21 -31.21 0.54 2.75
N LEU A 22 -30.89 0.82 1.49
CA LEU A 22 -30.69 2.18 0.95
C LEU A 22 -31.94 2.75 0.27
N GLY A 23 -33.07 2.06 0.31
CA GLY A 23 -34.30 2.47 -0.36
C GLY A 23 -34.25 2.37 -1.89
N ILE A 24 -33.32 1.59 -2.45
CA ILE A 24 -33.13 1.43 -3.88
C ILE A 24 -33.84 0.15 -4.35
N THR A 25 -34.69 0.28 -5.35
CA THR A 25 -35.35 -0.89 -5.96
C THR A 25 -34.35 -1.73 -6.74
N THR A 26 -34.26 -3.01 -6.42
CA THR A 26 -33.41 -3.95 -7.16
C THR A 26 -33.95 -4.14 -8.57
N ARG A 27 -33.11 -3.88 -9.57
CA ARG A 27 -33.38 -4.15 -10.99
C ARG A 27 -32.65 -5.39 -11.47
N VAL A 28 -31.43 -5.61 -10.97
CA VAL A 28 -30.62 -6.79 -11.26
C VAL A 28 -30.02 -7.28 -9.97
N ASP A 29 -30.32 -8.51 -9.60
CA ASP A 29 -29.71 -9.20 -8.48
C ASP A 29 -28.28 -9.63 -8.87
N LEU A 30 -27.30 -8.89 -8.35
CA LEU A 30 -25.87 -9.13 -8.58
C LEU A 30 -25.08 -8.92 -7.28
N PRO A 31 -25.10 -9.89 -6.37
CA PRO A 31 -24.57 -9.73 -5.01
C PRO A 31 -23.05 -9.54 -4.96
N SER A 32 -22.33 -9.74 -6.05
CA SER A 32 -20.89 -9.52 -6.13
C SER A 32 -20.49 -8.06 -6.39
N VAL A 33 -21.42 -7.18 -6.70
CA VAL A 33 -21.14 -5.76 -6.92
C VAL A 33 -20.58 -5.13 -5.65
N GLY A 34 -19.42 -4.47 -5.77
CA GLY A 34 -18.71 -3.84 -4.66
C GLY A 34 -18.00 -4.81 -3.72
N LYS A 35 -18.06 -6.12 -3.99
CA LYS A 35 -17.39 -7.17 -3.20
C LYS A 35 -16.11 -7.62 -3.91
N ASN A 36 -15.26 -8.36 -3.21
CA ASN A 36 -14.00 -8.92 -3.74
C ASN A 36 -12.95 -7.88 -4.22
N MET A 37 -12.99 -6.65 -3.68
CA MET A 37 -11.91 -5.71 -3.94
C MET A 37 -10.61 -6.20 -3.29
N SER A 38 -9.55 -6.23 -4.06
CA SER A 38 -8.20 -6.53 -3.60
C SER A 38 -7.26 -5.43 -4.03
N ASP A 39 -6.39 -5.01 -3.14
CA ASP A 39 -5.37 -4.01 -3.40
C ASP A 39 -4.02 -4.50 -2.89
N HIS A 40 -2.95 -3.85 -3.32
CA HIS A 40 -1.61 -4.14 -2.84
C HIS A 40 -1.48 -3.76 -1.36
N THR A 41 -0.87 -4.64 -0.59
CA THR A 41 -0.37 -4.26 0.73
C THR A 41 0.86 -3.39 0.53
N TYR A 42 0.92 -2.28 1.22
CA TYR A 42 2.01 -1.32 1.12
C TYR A 42 2.67 -1.16 2.49
N LEU A 43 3.90 -1.66 2.62
CA LEU A 43 4.72 -1.54 3.82
C LEU A 43 5.95 -0.68 3.51
N PRO A 44 5.88 0.63 3.68
CA PRO A 44 7.00 1.52 3.42
C PRO A 44 7.96 1.55 4.61
N ASN A 45 9.26 1.58 4.28
CA ASN A 45 10.33 1.87 5.22
C ASN A 45 11.11 3.05 4.68
N ALA A 46 11.22 4.12 5.43
CA ALA A 46 11.91 5.35 5.04
C ALA A 46 13.21 5.52 5.82
N TRP A 47 14.26 5.92 5.12
CA TRP A 47 15.57 6.23 5.69
C TRP A 47 15.96 7.65 5.35
N LYS A 48 16.45 8.38 6.35
CA LYS A 48 17.10 9.66 6.14
C LYS A 48 18.44 9.43 5.48
N ILE A 49 18.71 10.13 4.40
CA ILE A 49 19.93 9.97 3.60
C ILE A 49 20.72 11.28 3.54
N ASN A 50 22.03 11.16 3.40
CA ASN A 50 22.92 12.33 3.36
C ASN A 50 23.14 12.78 1.91
N THR A 51 22.11 13.31 1.27
CA THR A 51 22.14 13.90 -0.05
C THR A 51 21.03 14.93 -0.19
N ASN A 52 21.17 15.86 -1.09
CA ASN A 52 20.10 16.80 -1.49
C ASN A 52 19.48 16.42 -2.86
N GLN A 53 19.75 15.22 -3.36
CA GLN A 53 19.31 14.76 -4.68
C GLN A 53 18.07 13.86 -4.57
N THR A 54 17.09 14.24 -3.79
CA THR A 54 15.83 13.52 -3.64
C THR A 54 14.67 14.34 -4.20
N LEU A 55 13.59 13.67 -4.60
CA LEU A 55 12.43 14.36 -5.18
C LEU A 55 11.86 15.43 -4.27
N ASN A 56 11.83 15.17 -2.97
CA ASN A 56 11.35 16.12 -1.99
C ASN A 56 12.23 17.36 -1.83
N THR A 57 13.50 17.31 -2.23
CA THR A 57 14.37 18.48 -2.27
C THR A 57 14.31 19.22 -3.60
N TYR A 58 13.98 18.53 -4.69
CA TYR A 58 13.84 19.15 -6.00
C TYR A 58 12.45 19.74 -6.25
N ILE A 59 11.40 19.02 -5.87
CA ILE A 59 10.01 19.42 -6.13
C ILE A 59 9.46 20.10 -4.89
N THR A 60 9.84 21.36 -4.71
CA THR A 60 9.29 22.21 -3.65
C THR A 60 8.30 23.22 -4.25
N PRO A 61 7.37 23.76 -3.43
CA PRO A 61 6.47 24.81 -3.90
C PRO A 61 7.18 25.99 -4.55
N ASP A 62 8.31 26.41 -4.01
CA ASP A 62 9.09 27.54 -4.51
C ASP A 62 9.83 27.23 -5.82
N ALA A 63 10.25 25.99 -6.02
CA ALA A 63 10.90 25.55 -7.25
C ALA A 63 9.91 25.24 -8.39
N LEU A 64 8.65 24.96 -8.05
CA LEU A 64 7.65 24.47 -9.00
C LEU A 64 7.45 25.36 -10.24
N PRO A 65 7.39 26.71 -10.15
CA PRO A 65 7.26 27.57 -11.34
C PRO A 65 8.40 27.39 -12.34
N GLN A 66 9.64 27.29 -11.85
CA GLN A 66 10.82 27.08 -12.68
C GLN A 66 10.84 25.67 -13.30
N LEU A 67 10.44 24.67 -12.55
CA LEU A 67 10.33 23.30 -13.05
C LEU A 67 9.26 23.17 -14.15
N ILE A 68 8.14 23.86 -14.01
CA ILE A 68 7.10 23.94 -15.06
C ILE A 68 7.64 24.62 -16.30
N GLN A 69 8.35 25.74 -16.13
CA GLN A 69 8.98 26.43 -17.27
C GLN A 69 9.99 25.54 -17.98
N GLN A 70 10.86 24.85 -17.23
CA GLN A 70 11.82 23.90 -17.79
C GLN A 70 11.11 22.79 -18.57
N TRP A 71 10.07 22.19 -17.96
CA TRP A 71 9.29 21.16 -18.63
C TRP A 71 8.65 21.63 -19.94
N ASN A 72 8.03 22.81 -19.93
CA ASN A 72 7.39 23.38 -21.11
C ASN A 72 8.38 23.63 -22.26
N GLN A 73 9.64 23.96 -21.93
CA GLN A 73 10.65 24.26 -22.92
C GLN A 73 11.40 23.03 -23.45
N THR A 74 11.63 22.04 -22.57
CA THR A 74 12.56 20.95 -22.86
C THR A 74 11.94 19.56 -22.78
N HIS A 75 10.76 19.44 -22.16
CA HIS A 75 10.13 18.17 -21.77
C HIS A 75 11.06 17.25 -20.93
N GLN A 76 12.00 17.87 -20.19
CA GLN A 76 12.98 17.19 -19.36
C GLN A 76 13.02 17.80 -17.96
N GLY A 77 13.73 17.11 -17.04
CA GLY A 77 13.93 17.58 -15.68
C GLY A 77 13.05 16.86 -14.65
N PRO A 78 13.02 17.36 -13.41
CA PRO A 78 12.36 16.65 -12.29
C PRO A 78 10.89 16.30 -12.50
N LEU A 79 10.14 17.10 -13.26
CA LEU A 79 8.73 16.82 -13.56
C LEU A 79 8.52 15.65 -14.55
N SER A 80 9.58 15.17 -15.20
CA SER A 80 9.54 13.98 -16.05
C SER A 80 9.98 12.70 -15.35
N TRP A 81 10.44 12.80 -14.10
CA TRP A 81 10.94 11.65 -13.36
C TRP A 81 9.79 10.90 -12.71
N THR A 82 9.92 9.58 -12.62
CA THR A 82 9.05 8.77 -11.80
C THR A 82 9.52 8.77 -10.35
N THR A 83 8.59 8.67 -9.43
CA THR A 83 8.89 8.55 -8.00
C THR A 83 9.60 7.24 -7.66
N SER A 84 9.27 6.17 -8.38
CA SER A 84 9.87 4.84 -8.18
C SER A 84 10.72 4.49 -9.39
N THR A 85 12.04 4.61 -9.22
CA THR A 85 13.02 4.43 -10.29
C THR A 85 13.50 2.98 -10.41
N GLN A 86 13.32 2.19 -9.37
CA GLN A 86 13.79 0.80 -9.32
C GLN A 86 12.71 -0.09 -8.69
N MET A 87 12.59 -1.28 -9.23
CA MET A 87 11.68 -2.32 -8.72
C MET A 87 12.38 -3.66 -8.72
N ALA A 88 12.08 -4.49 -7.73
CA ALA A 88 12.50 -5.88 -7.70
C ALA A 88 11.31 -6.77 -7.34
N TRP A 89 11.25 -7.93 -7.98
CA TRP A 89 10.29 -8.97 -7.65
C TRP A 89 11.06 -10.17 -7.09
N LEU A 90 10.68 -10.58 -5.89
CA LEU A 90 11.34 -11.67 -5.18
C LEU A 90 10.36 -12.78 -4.88
N ARG A 91 10.88 -14.00 -4.90
CA ARG A 91 10.17 -15.20 -4.51
C ARG A 91 10.86 -15.85 -3.31
N LEU A 92 10.08 -16.29 -2.34
CA LEU A 92 10.59 -17.12 -1.26
C LEU A 92 10.95 -18.51 -1.79
N PRO A 93 12.04 -19.12 -1.30
CA PRO A 93 12.33 -20.51 -1.56
C PRO A 93 11.17 -21.43 -1.16
N GLN A 94 11.01 -22.55 -1.84
CA GLN A 94 9.93 -23.49 -1.53
C GLN A 94 10.07 -24.14 -0.14
N ASP A 95 11.29 -24.23 0.36
CA ASP A 95 11.63 -24.74 1.69
C ASP A 95 11.60 -23.68 2.78
N ASP A 96 11.23 -22.43 2.45
CA ASP A 96 11.06 -21.38 3.45
C ASP A 96 9.98 -21.78 4.48
N PRO A 97 10.25 -21.64 5.80
CA PRO A 97 9.31 -22.01 6.86
C PRO A 97 7.92 -21.35 6.72
N ILE A 98 7.85 -20.15 6.16
CA ILE A 98 6.58 -19.45 5.92
C ILE A 98 5.79 -20.19 4.84
N ILE A 99 6.45 -20.57 3.74
CA ILE A 99 5.81 -21.32 2.65
C ILE A 99 5.36 -22.69 3.14
N GLN A 100 6.18 -23.37 3.95
CA GLN A 100 5.84 -24.68 4.51
C GLN A 100 4.66 -24.62 5.47
N THR A 101 4.54 -23.53 6.25
CA THR A 101 3.47 -23.37 7.26
C THR A 101 2.16 -22.92 6.65
N TYR A 102 2.19 -21.96 5.73
CA TYR A 102 0.99 -21.27 5.24
C TYR A 102 0.65 -21.58 3.77
N GLY A 103 1.49 -22.33 3.09
CA GLY A 103 1.40 -22.57 1.66
C GLY A 103 1.92 -21.41 0.82
N ASP A 104 2.15 -21.68 -0.46
CA ASP A 104 2.55 -20.66 -1.42
C ASP A 104 1.30 -19.93 -1.97
N PRO A 105 1.12 -18.64 -1.69
CA PRO A 105 -0.03 -17.87 -2.17
C PRO A 105 0.12 -17.41 -3.62
N SER A 106 1.29 -17.60 -4.23
CA SER A 106 1.57 -17.10 -5.57
C SER A 106 0.74 -17.80 -6.64
N ALA A 107 0.57 -17.14 -7.79
CA ALA A 107 -0.22 -17.66 -8.90
C ALA A 107 0.44 -18.86 -9.62
N GLY A 108 1.71 -19.13 -9.34
CA GLY A 108 2.43 -20.25 -9.94
C GLY A 108 3.90 -20.31 -9.47
N PRO A 109 4.63 -21.36 -9.87
CA PRO A 109 5.96 -21.67 -9.33
C PRO A 109 7.04 -20.63 -9.69
N THR A 110 6.78 -19.79 -10.66
CA THR A 110 7.69 -18.71 -11.10
C THR A 110 7.18 -17.31 -10.72
N SER A 111 5.99 -17.20 -10.12
CA SER A 111 5.43 -15.91 -9.72
C SER A 111 6.10 -15.40 -8.43
N ALA A 112 6.35 -14.10 -8.37
CA ALA A 112 6.92 -13.48 -7.19
C ALA A 112 5.93 -13.45 -6.02
N ASN A 113 6.44 -13.50 -4.79
CA ASN A 113 5.67 -13.27 -3.58
C ASN A 113 5.69 -11.80 -3.16
N PHE A 114 6.81 -11.10 -3.41
CA PHE A 114 7.04 -9.73 -3.01
C PHE A 114 7.46 -8.86 -4.18
N GLN A 115 7.08 -7.59 -4.09
CA GLN A 115 7.61 -6.53 -4.91
C GLN A 115 8.23 -5.48 -3.99
N PHE A 116 9.43 -5.03 -4.33
CA PHE A 116 10.07 -3.89 -3.71
C PHE A 116 10.04 -2.71 -4.68
N LEU A 117 9.65 -1.55 -4.16
CA LEU A 117 9.64 -0.28 -4.87
C LEU A 117 10.60 0.67 -4.19
N TRP A 118 11.62 1.14 -4.90
CA TRP A 118 12.53 2.18 -4.42
C TRP A 118 12.00 3.55 -4.85
N THR A 119 11.65 4.35 -3.86
CA THR A 119 11.20 5.73 -4.06
C THR A 119 12.31 6.67 -3.61
N ASN A 120 12.74 7.56 -4.50
CA ASN A 120 13.71 8.60 -4.21
C ASN A 120 13.02 9.79 -3.53
N GLY A 121 12.63 9.62 -2.28
CA GLY A 121 11.89 10.60 -1.49
C GLY A 121 11.11 9.98 -0.34
N TRP A 122 10.27 10.79 0.30
CA TRP A 122 9.36 10.37 1.35
C TRP A 122 8.15 9.64 0.76
N GLY A 123 8.04 8.36 1.04
CA GLY A 123 6.97 7.51 0.52
C GLY A 123 6.00 6.99 1.59
N MET A 124 5.97 7.61 2.79
CA MET A 124 5.06 7.21 3.86
C MET A 124 3.68 7.83 3.64
N THR A 125 2.69 6.99 3.39
CA THR A 125 1.32 7.45 3.16
C THR A 125 0.65 7.85 4.48
N GLY A 126 0.04 9.04 4.52
CA GLY A 126 -0.69 9.52 5.68
C GLY A 126 0.19 10.04 6.84
N VAL A 127 1.50 10.08 6.65
CA VAL A 127 2.46 10.62 7.62
C VAL A 127 3.12 11.84 7.01
N ALA A 128 3.14 12.96 7.75
CA ALA A 128 3.80 14.17 7.31
C ALA A 128 5.28 13.94 7.07
N GLU A 129 5.80 14.53 5.99
CA GLU A 129 7.20 14.44 5.64
C GLU A 129 8.06 15.22 6.66
N PRO A 130 9.05 14.57 7.31
CA PRO A 130 9.98 15.28 8.17
C PRO A 130 11.05 16.02 7.35
N GLU A 131 11.69 17.00 7.96
CA GLU A 131 12.79 17.71 7.30
C GLU A 131 13.95 16.80 6.91
N GLY A 132 14.50 17.05 5.72
CA GLY A 132 15.67 16.36 5.19
C GLY A 132 15.41 15.60 3.90
N SER A 133 16.39 14.83 3.50
CA SER A 133 16.32 13.99 2.31
C SER A 133 16.03 12.56 2.70
N TRP A 134 15.12 11.93 1.98
CA TRP A 134 14.61 10.61 2.30
C TRP A 134 14.68 9.67 1.10
N MET A 135 14.87 8.41 1.40
CA MET A 135 14.67 7.30 0.49
C MET A 135 13.69 6.32 1.13
N THR A 136 12.73 5.85 0.38
CA THR A 136 11.75 4.87 0.86
C THR A 136 11.86 3.59 0.04
N ILE A 137 11.87 2.45 0.72
CA ILE A 137 11.66 1.15 0.09
C ILE A 137 10.31 0.64 0.57
N ALA A 138 9.38 0.51 -0.33
CA ALA A 138 8.08 -0.09 -0.04
C ALA A 138 8.07 -1.57 -0.42
N THR A 139 7.59 -2.41 0.48
CA THR A 139 7.37 -3.84 0.25
C THR A 139 5.89 -4.07 0.02
N ASN A 140 5.56 -4.65 -1.13
CA ASN A 140 4.22 -5.08 -1.47
C ASN A 140 4.15 -6.60 -1.50
N LEU A 141 3.14 -7.18 -0.86
CA LEU A 141 2.78 -8.58 -1.06
C LEU A 141 1.95 -8.69 -2.33
N ILE A 142 2.42 -9.45 -3.32
CA ILE A 142 1.72 -9.61 -4.60
C ILE A 142 0.51 -10.53 -4.45
N SER A 143 0.64 -11.56 -3.63
CA SER A 143 -0.43 -12.53 -3.37
C SER A 143 -0.52 -12.82 -1.88
N PRO A 144 -1.26 -12.02 -1.10
CA PRO A 144 -1.44 -12.27 0.33
C PRO A 144 -2.29 -13.54 0.56
N THR A 145 -1.92 -14.34 1.56
CA THR A 145 -2.58 -15.60 1.90
C THR A 145 -4.01 -15.44 2.41
N SER A 146 -4.36 -14.31 2.99
CA SER A 146 -5.70 -14.10 3.53
C SER A 146 -6.63 -13.39 2.55
N ARG A 147 -7.11 -14.13 1.57
CA ARG A 147 -8.27 -13.70 0.75
C ARG A 147 -9.59 -13.67 1.53
N LYS A 148 -9.60 -14.05 2.81
CA LYS A 148 -10.82 -14.26 3.61
C LYS A 148 -11.30 -13.05 4.39
N ARG A 149 -10.63 -11.91 4.38
CA ARG A 149 -11.16 -10.70 5.01
C ARG A 149 -11.65 -9.73 3.96
N PHE A 150 -12.86 -9.98 3.53
CA PHE A 150 -13.72 -8.98 2.94
C PHE A 150 -13.84 -7.78 3.88
N ILE A 151 -13.46 -6.62 3.42
CA ILE A 151 -13.93 -5.36 3.99
C ILE A 151 -15.22 -5.06 3.24
N PRO A 152 -16.40 -5.15 3.87
CA PRO A 152 -17.60 -4.62 3.24
C PRO A 152 -17.33 -3.16 2.91
N PHE A 153 -17.72 -2.73 1.74
CA PHE A 153 -17.59 -1.34 1.29
C PHE A 153 -18.33 -0.45 2.30
N ALA A 154 -17.59 0.11 3.25
CA ALA A 154 -18.11 1.14 4.13
C ALA A 154 -18.34 2.40 3.30
N PRO A 155 -19.44 3.12 3.51
CA PRO A 155 -19.69 4.37 2.81
C PRO A 155 -18.49 5.31 3.00
N LEU A 156 -18.16 6.08 1.97
CA LEU A 156 -17.00 6.99 1.86
C LEU A 156 -16.80 7.98 3.04
N SER A 157 -17.76 8.07 3.95
CA SER A 157 -17.66 8.83 5.20
C SER A 157 -16.63 8.27 6.21
N ASN A 158 -16.07 7.07 5.99
CA ASN A 158 -15.20 6.39 6.94
C ASN A 158 -13.83 5.99 6.33
N LEU A 159 -13.21 6.85 5.54
CA LEU A 159 -11.80 6.69 5.17
C LEU A 159 -10.87 6.67 6.41
N SER A 160 -11.27 7.30 7.51
CA SER A 160 -10.59 7.20 8.81
C SER A 160 -10.60 5.76 9.35
N TYR A 161 -11.66 4.97 9.10
CA TYR A 161 -11.75 3.59 9.56
C TYR A 161 -10.72 2.65 8.91
N LEU A 162 -10.32 2.89 7.67
CA LEU A 162 -9.27 2.11 7.02
C LEU A 162 -7.90 2.42 7.61
N SER A 163 -7.64 3.69 7.98
CA SER A 163 -6.39 4.09 8.62
C SER A 163 -6.27 3.57 10.05
N ASP A 164 -7.38 3.53 10.79
CA ASP A 164 -7.39 3.08 12.19
C ASP A 164 -7.29 1.56 12.31
N ARG A 165 -7.89 0.84 11.39
CA ARG A 165 -7.76 -0.62 11.33
C ARG A 165 -6.38 -1.08 10.87
N TRP A 166 -5.72 -0.29 10.05
CA TRP A 166 -4.34 -0.53 9.64
C TRP A 166 -3.36 -0.28 10.79
N ARG A 167 -3.58 0.78 11.59
CA ARG A 167 -2.82 1.06 12.81
C ARG A 167 -2.95 -0.04 13.84
N GLY A 168 -4.15 -0.55 14.09
CA GLY A 168 -4.37 -1.65 15.02
C GLY A 168 -3.65 -2.96 14.64
N GLN A 169 -3.44 -3.22 13.34
CA GLN A 169 -2.70 -4.40 12.89
C GLN A 169 -1.18 -4.22 12.97
N THR A 170 -0.66 -3.00 12.83
CA THR A 170 0.77 -2.71 13.02
C THR A 170 1.16 -2.76 14.49
N GLU A 171 0.31 -2.30 15.40
CA GLU A 171 0.55 -2.39 16.84
C GLU A 171 0.56 -3.84 17.35
N GLU A 172 -0.30 -4.71 16.82
CA GLU A 172 -0.31 -6.13 17.16
C GLU A 172 0.96 -6.85 16.65
N HIS A 173 1.49 -6.46 15.49
CA HIS A 173 2.75 -6.99 14.96
C HIS A 173 4.00 -6.43 15.64
N GLU A 174 3.99 -5.19 16.11
CA GLU A 174 5.10 -4.62 16.88
C GLU A 174 5.17 -5.24 18.29
N SER A 175 4.04 -5.53 18.93
CA SER A 175 4.02 -6.21 20.23
C SER A 175 4.59 -7.63 20.16
N VAL A 176 4.35 -8.36 19.06
CA VAL A 176 4.94 -9.69 18.82
C VAL A 176 6.44 -9.60 18.52
N ARG A 177 6.91 -8.55 17.82
CA ARG A 177 8.33 -8.35 17.55
C ARG A 177 9.12 -7.95 18.79
N SER A 178 8.56 -7.11 19.66
CA SER A 178 9.24 -6.69 20.90
C SER A 178 9.37 -7.84 21.91
N SER A 179 8.42 -8.76 21.97
CA SER A 179 8.49 -9.92 22.85
C SER A 179 9.52 -10.97 22.40
N HIS A 180 9.77 -11.09 21.08
CA HIS A 180 10.80 -11.99 20.56
C HIS A 180 12.22 -11.43 20.64
N HIS A 181 12.39 -10.10 20.66
CA HIS A 181 13.74 -9.49 20.73
C HIS A 181 14.29 -9.42 22.16
N GLN A 182 13.44 -9.45 23.19
CA GLN A 182 13.89 -9.48 24.60
C GLN A 182 14.36 -10.85 25.09
N SER A 183 14.07 -11.93 24.36
CA SER A 183 14.44 -13.28 24.79
C SER A 183 15.77 -13.80 24.22
N GLN A 184 16.54 -13.00 23.46
CA GLN A 184 17.75 -13.46 22.75
C GLN A 184 19.01 -12.62 22.96
N LEU A 185 19.10 -11.77 23.97
CA LEU A 185 20.36 -11.12 24.30
C LEU A 185 21.08 -11.89 25.41
N PRO A 186 22.22 -12.53 25.15
CA PRO A 186 23.06 -13.07 26.21
C PRO A 186 23.69 -11.91 26.99
N GLU A 187 23.60 -12.00 28.32
CA GLU A 187 24.33 -11.11 29.23
C GLU A 187 25.84 -11.31 29.01
N HIS A 188 26.50 -10.38 28.35
CA HIS A 188 27.92 -10.21 28.45
C HIS A 188 28.23 -9.14 29.50
N ARG A 189 28.61 -9.64 30.68
CA ARG A 189 29.41 -8.90 31.68
C ARG A 189 30.77 -8.54 31.08
N PHE A 190 31.06 -7.26 31.07
CA PHE A 190 32.38 -6.72 31.41
C PHE A 190 32.18 -5.43 32.22
#